data_82dd169c65cf4878523c80019a919eef
#
_entry.id   82dd169c65cf4878523c80019a919eef
#
_cell.length_a   1.000
_cell.length_b   1.000
_cell.length_c   1.000
_cell.angle_alpha   90.00
_cell.angle_beta   90.00
_cell.angle_gamma   90.00
#
_symmetry.space_group_name_H-M   'P 1'
#
loop_
_entity.id
_entity.type
_entity.pdbx_description
1 polymer ?
#
loop_
_entity_poly.entity_id
_entity_poly.type
_entity_poly.pdbx_seq_one_letter_code
_entity_poly.pdbx_strand_id
1 'polypeptide(L)'
;MKPALKPGRLILLLLFCLLIVAAGYWAFRTASDRETGIKRGLDIAGGLYVLLEATETGDQELDQDAIERAITVIRMRVDELGVAEPIIAAQGENRIRIELPDLDDVEQARDIIGRTALLKFVGPDGVEIVTGANLIRAMAERNPETTPYPFVSIEFDREGTQLFGEATAKFLNQPIAIVLDDEVISAPVVRAVITDGKAVIEGNFGIEEAANLALLLRSGSLPVELVELESRLIGPTLGQRTEGVAVYAAGI
;
A
#
# COMPACT_ATOMS: atom_id res chain seq x y z
N MET A 1 61.54 31.71 19.82
CA MET A 1 61.20 31.81 18.38
C MET A 1 60.09 30.87 18.09
N LYS A 2 58.91 31.34 17.74
CA LYS A 2 57.79 30.46 17.33
C LYS A 2 58.01 30.05 15.86
N PRO A 3 57.92 28.77 15.51
CA PRO A 3 58.12 28.36 14.13
C PRO A 3 56.92 28.87 13.30
N ALA A 4 57.18 29.79 12.38
CA ALA A 4 56.19 30.24 11.42
C ALA A 4 55.86 29.08 10.47
N LEU A 5 54.62 28.66 10.44
CA LEU A 5 54.12 27.65 9.51
C LEU A 5 54.32 28.13 8.08
N LYS A 6 55.02 27.35 7.26
CA LYS A 6 55.23 27.69 5.82
C LYS A 6 53.83 27.82 5.17
N PRO A 7 53.62 28.89 4.34
CA PRO A 7 52.28 29.20 3.79
C PRO A 7 51.63 28.03 3.03
N GLY A 8 52.39 27.15 2.39
CA GLY A 8 51.89 25.96 1.74
C GLY A 8 51.26 24.90 2.69
N ARG A 9 51.80 24.79 3.93
CA ARG A 9 51.22 23.89 4.95
C ARG A 9 49.91 24.43 5.53
N LEU A 10 49.79 25.76 5.62
CA LEU A 10 48.54 26.39 6.08
C LEU A 10 47.41 26.20 5.05
N ILE A 11 47.72 26.34 3.75
CA ILE A 11 46.76 26.11 2.67
C ILE A 11 46.29 24.64 2.66
N LEU A 12 47.21 23.70 2.88
CA LEU A 12 46.92 22.26 2.89
C LEU A 12 46.03 21.89 4.07
N LEU A 13 46.25 22.50 5.25
CA LEU A 13 45.38 22.33 6.43
C LEU A 13 43.98 22.91 6.21
N LEU A 14 43.87 24.09 5.57
CA LEU A 14 42.58 24.71 5.24
C LEU A 14 41.78 23.84 4.25
N LEU A 15 42.44 23.30 3.22
CA LEU A 15 41.80 22.37 2.26
C LEU A 15 41.33 21.09 2.94
N PHE A 16 42.11 20.53 3.86
CA PHE A 16 41.75 19.33 4.59
C PHE A 16 40.54 19.56 5.53
N CYS A 17 40.53 20.72 6.24
CA CYS A 17 39.40 21.13 7.06
C CYS A 17 38.14 21.35 6.21
N LEU A 18 38.24 21.96 5.04
CA LEU A 18 37.13 22.19 4.10
C LEU A 18 36.56 20.84 3.61
N LEU A 19 37.45 19.89 3.33
CA LEU A 19 37.04 18.53 2.87
C LEU A 19 36.31 17.77 3.97
N ILE A 20 36.75 17.89 5.24
CA ILE A 20 36.06 17.27 6.38
C ILE A 20 34.64 17.88 6.59
N VAL A 21 34.55 19.22 6.51
CA VAL A 21 33.29 19.93 6.63
C VAL A 21 32.33 19.55 5.49
N ALA A 22 32.84 19.49 4.25
CA ALA A 22 32.04 19.08 3.09
C ALA A 22 31.56 17.61 3.20
N ALA A 23 32.44 16.71 3.63
CA ALA A 23 32.09 15.29 3.87
C ALA A 23 31.08 15.14 5.00
N GLY A 24 31.23 15.90 6.09
CA GLY A 24 30.30 15.93 7.21
C GLY A 24 28.92 16.48 6.79
N TYR A 25 28.89 17.54 6.02
CA TYR A 25 27.66 18.11 5.46
C TYR A 25 26.96 17.12 4.52
N TRP A 26 27.72 16.46 3.65
CA TRP A 26 27.18 15.44 2.74
C TRP A 26 26.61 14.24 3.51
N ALA A 27 27.33 13.73 4.50
CA ALA A 27 26.87 12.64 5.37
C ALA A 27 25.61 13.03 6.18
N PHE A 28 25.57 14.26 6.70
CA PHE A 28 24.40 14.78 7.42
C PHE A 28 23.18 14.88 6.49
N ARG A 29 23.36 15.35 5.27
CA ARG A 29 22.27 15.47 4.31
C ARG A 29 21.71 14.13 3.89
N THR A 30 22.58 13.13 3.61
CA THR A 30 22.16 11.77 3.28
C THR A 30 21.48 11.06 4.45
N ALA A 31 21.93 11.30 5.69
CA ALA A 31 21.30 10.74 6.88
C ALA A 31 19.92 11.37 7.20
N SER A 32 19.66 12.59 6.69
CA SER A 32 18.39 13.29 6.87
C SER A 32 17.40 13.05 5.73
N ASP A 33 17.83 12.38 4.66
CA ASP A 33 16.97 12.09 3.52
C ASP A 33 16.00 10.92 3.88
N ARG A 34 14.69 11.11 3.68
CA ARG A 34 13.67 10.11 4.04
C ARG A 34 13.87 8.78 3.29
N GLU A 35 14.42 8.83 2.08
CA GLU A 35 14.65 7.62 1.27
C GLU A 35 15.93 6.86 1.64
N THR A 36 16.98 7.54 2.13
CA THR A 36 18.30 6.95 2.42
C THR A 36 18.72 7.07 3.88
N GLY A 37 17.91 7.74 4.72
CA GLY A 37 18.19 8.01 6.13
C GLY A 37 18.02 6.78 7.03
N ILE A 38 18.40 6.93 8.30
CA ILE A 38 18.19 5.91 9.34
C ILE A 38 16.68 5.74 9.54
N LYS A 39 16.17 4.55 9.23
CA LYS A 39 14.77 4.18 9.43
C LYS A 39 14.45 4.17 10.93
N ARG A 40 13.34 4.79 11.28
CA ARG A 40 12.94 5.03 12.67
C ARG A 40 11.68 4.23 12.98
N GLY A 41 11.68 3.49 14.09
CA GLY A 41 10.47 2.81 14.57
C GLY A 41 9.38 3.78 15.02
N LEU A 42 8.19 3.24 15.27
CA LEU A 42 6.96 3.98 15.62
C LEU A 42 7.15 4.99 16.79
N ASP A 43 7.98 4.65 17.78
CA ASP A 43 8.25 5.50 18.96
C ASP A 43 9.01 6.80 18.61
N ILE A 44 9.78 6.79 17.52
CA ILE A 44 10.66 7.90 17.11
C ILE A 44 10.03 8.68 15.95
N ALA A 45 9.55 8.00 14.93
CA ALA A 45 8.96 8.62 13.76
C ALA A 45 7.50 9.02 13.98
N GLY A 46 6.82 8.37 14.93
CA GLY A 46 5.37 8.38 15.00
C GLY A 46 4.75 7.49 13.94
N GLY A 47 3.44 7.41 13.87
CA GLY A 47 2.73 6.61 12.88
C GLY A 47 1.45 6.02 13.39
N LEU A 48 0.95 4.99 12.71
CA LEU A 48 -0.31 4.34 12.99
C LEU A 48 -0.09 2.98 13.68
N TYR A 49 -0.76 2.76 14.79
CA TYR A 49 -0.94 1.46 15.42
C TYR A 49 -2.37 1.00 15.21
N VAL A 50 -2.57 -0.22 14.70
CA VAL A 50 -3.89 -0.85 14.54
C VAL A 50 -3.87 -2.27 15.10
N LEU A 51 -4.92 -2.62 15.84
CA LEU A 51 -5.20 -3.97 16.27
C LEU A 51 -6.50 -4.44 15.62
N LEU A 52 -6.39 -5.44 14.76
CA LEU A 52 -7.53 -6.05 14.08
C LEU A 52 -7.83 -7.42 14.71
N GLU A 53 -9.11 -7.77 14.79
CA GLU A 53 -9.58 -9.09 15.17
C GLU A 53 -10.19 -9.75 13.96
N ALA A 54 -9.71 -10.95 13.64
CA ALA A 54 -10.28 -11.76 12.58
C ALA A 54 -11.56 -12.46 13.09
N THR A 55 -12.60 -12.38 12.29
CA THR A 55 -13.88 -13.03 12.52
C THR A 55 -14.15 -14.04 11.41
N GLU A 56 -14.93 -15.08 11.72
CA GLU A 56 -15.35 -16.06 10.74
C GLU A 56 -16.22 -15.40 9.67
N THR A 57 -15.96 -15.74 8.41
CA THR A 57 -16.75 -15.25 7.28
C THR A 57 -17.42 -16.43 6.60
N GLY A 58 -18.74 -16.57 6.75
CA GLY A 58 -19.51 -17.64 6.15
C GLY A 58 -19.08 -19.04 6.60
N ASP A 59 -18.70 -19.91 5.65
CA ASP A 59 -18.27 -21.30 5.89
C ASP A 59 -16.74 -21.43 6.11
N GLN A 60 -15.99 -20.33 6.17
CA GLN A 60 -14.55 -20.37 6.39
C GLN A 60 -14.26 -20.40 7.90
N GLU A 61 -13.67 -21.51 8.35
CA GLU A 61 -13.17 -21.65 9.72
C GLU A 61 -11.97 -20.72 9.93
N LEU A 62 -11.96 -20.06 11.08
CA LEU A 62 -10.84 -19.23 11.51
C LEU A 62 -9.72 -20.14 12.02
N ASP A 63 -8.78 -20.46 11.15
CA ASP A 63 -7.56 -21.22 11.50
C ASP A 63 -6.31 -20.33 11.48
N GLN A 64 -5.20 -20.85 11.95
CA GLN A 64 -3.93 -20.13 11.98
C GLN A 64 -3.42 -19.83 10.56
N ASP A 65 -3.70 -20.70 9.60
CA ASP A 65 -3.32 -20.49 8.20
C ASP A 65 -4.10 -19.32 7.59
N ALA A 66 -5.37 -19.11 7.97
CA ALA A 66 -6.14 -17.95 7.53
C ALA A 66 -5.55 -16.63 8.06
N ILE A 67 -5.10 -16.61 9.32
CA ILE A 67 -4.41 -15.44 9.90
C ILE A 67 -3.09 -15.16 9.16
N GLU A 68 -2.29 -16.17 8.85
CA GLU A 68 -1.03 -16.00 8.11
C GLU A 68 -1.26 -15.50 6.68
N ARG A 69 -2.29 -15.99 6.00
CA ARG A 69 -2.70 -15.48 4.68
C ARG A 69 -3.17 -14.02 4.78
N ALA A 70 -3.97 -13.68 5.79
CA ALA A 70 -4.40 -12.30 6.03
C ALA A 70 -3.19 -11.36 6.26
N ILE A 71 -2.23 -11.76 7.09
CA ILE A 71 -0.98 -11.03 7.31
C ILE A 71 -0.22 -10.82 5.99
N THR A 72 -0.19 -11.83 5.13
CA THR A 72 0.48 -11.73 3.82
C THR A 72 -0.21 -10.69 2.91
N VAL A 73 -1.54 -10.70 2.85
CA VAL A 73 -2.31 -9.71 2.07
C VAL A 73 -2.11 -8.29 2.64
N ILE A 74 -2.20 -8.15 3.96
CA ILE A 74 -1.97 -6.85 4.63
C ILE A 74 -0.56 -6.34 4.33
N ARG A 75 0.45 -7.21 4.38
CA ARG A 75 1.84 -6.84 4.06
C ARG A 75 1.97 -6.32 2.63
N MET A 76 1.38 -7.00 1.64
CA MET A 76 1.38 -6.54 0.26
C MET A 76 0.73 -5.15 0.11
N ARG A 77 -0.36 -4.90 0.81
CA ARG A 77 -1.05 -3.60 0.81
C ARG A 77 -0.18 -2.50 1.41
N VAL A 78 0.47 -2.78 2.53
CA VAL A 78 1.34 -1.84 3.24
C VAL A 78 2.62 -1.55 2.43
N ASP A 79 3.19 -2.57 1.78
CA ASP A 79 4.34 -2.41 0.89
C ASP A 79 4.01 -1.50 -0.31
N GLU A 80 2.81 -1.62 -0.88
CA GLU A 80 2.31 -0.76 -1.97
C GLU A 80 2.07 0.69 -1.53
N LEU A 81 1.76 0.92 -0.24
CA LEU A 81 1.68 2.26 0.34
C LEU A 81 3.06 2.90 0.56
N GLY A 82 4.14 2.15 0.37
CA GLY A 82 5.51 2.64 0.51
C GLY A 82 5.97 2.82 1.97
N VAL A 83 5.28 2.22 2.93
CA VAL A 83 5.64 2.30 4.36
C VAL A 83 6.94 1.58 4.61
N ALA A 84 7.90 2.27 5.22
CA ALA A 84 9.19 1.69 5.57
C ALA A 84 9.10 0.89 6.88
N GLU A 85 9.56 -0.38 6.86
CA GLU A 85 9.68 -1.25 8.03
C GLU A 85 8.39 -1.42 8.86
N PRO A 86 7.27 -1.80 8.23
CA PRO A 86 6.03 -2.06 8.97
C PRO A 86 6.19 -3.30 9.86
N ILE A 87 5.59 -3.27 11.06
CA ILE A 87 5.48 -4.45 11.90
C ILE A 87 4.06 -5.00 11.74
N ILE A 88 3.95 -6.21 11.17
CA ILE A 88 2.69 -6.91 11.00
C ILE A 88 2.87 -8.31 11.59
N ALA A 89 2.16 -8.59 12.66
CA ALA A 89 2.32 -9.84 13.43
C ALA A 89 1.00 -10.34 14.01
N ALA A 90 0.86 -11.65 14.09
CA ALA A 90 -0.22 -12.27 14.85
C ALA A 90 -0.09 -11.95 16.35
N GLN A 91 -1.21 -11.70 17.01
CA GLN A 91 -1.31 -11.45 18.45
C GLN A 91 -2.41 -12.33 19.07
N GLY A 92 -2.02 -13.36 19.77
CA GLY A 92 -2.97 -14.39 20.25
C GLY A 92 -3.43 -15.31 19.11
N GLU A 93 -4.65 -15.80 19.19
CA GLU A 93 -5.18 -16.77 18.23
C GLU A 93 -5.84 -16.15 17.00
N ASN A 94 -6.48 -14.97 17.14
CA ASN A 94 -7.31 -14.38 16.10
C ASN A 94 -7.07 -12.87 15.88
N ARG A 95 -5.95 -12.31 16.37
CA ARG A 95 -5.68 -10.88 16.23
C ARG A 95 -4.44 -10.63 15.40
N ILE A 96 -4.44 -9.51 14.69
CA ILE A 96 -3.31 -9.01 13.91
C ILE A 96 -2.96 -7.63 14.41
N ARG A 97 -1.71 -7.48 14.85
CA ARG A 97 -1.12 -6.21 15.26
C ARG A 97 -0.36 -5.61 14.09
N ILE A 98 -0.64 -4.35 13.80
CA ILE A 98 -0.05 -3.59 12.69
C ILE A 98 0.52 -2.30 13.25
N GLU A 99 1.79 -2.03 12.93
CA GLU A 99 2.47 -0.79 13.26
C GLU A 99 3.09 -0.22 11.99
N LEU A 100 2.66 0.98 11.62
CA LEU A 100 3.11 1.68 10.42
C LEU A 100 3.80 2.98 10.80
N PRO A 101 5.14 3.00 10.83
CA PRO A 101 5.89 4.21 11.13
C PRO A 101 5.93 5.16 9.92
N ASP A 102 6.11 6.45 10.18
CA ASP A 102 6.36 7.53 9.20
C ASP A 102 5.32 7.57 8.04
N LEU A 103 4.04 7.47 8.39
CA LEU A 103 2.95 7.40 7.43
C LEU A 103 2.48 8.80 7.03
N ASP A 104 2.39 9.07 5.72
CA ASP A 104 1.93 10.36 5.20
C ASP A 104 0.40 10.50 5.26
N ASP A 105 -0.36 9.44 4.93
CA ASP A 105 -1.83 9.41 4.99
C ASP A 105 -2.33 8.25 5.84
N VAL A 106 -2.72 8.57 7.06
CA VAL A 106 -3.19 7.60 8.06
C VAL A 106 -4.57 7.04 7.69
N GLU A 107 -5.48 7.89 7.19
CA GLU A 107 -6.84 7.49 6.86
C GLU A 107 -6.86 6.57 5.64
N GLN A 108 -6.07 6.88 4.61
CA GLN A 108 -5.90 6.00 3.44
C GLN A 108 -5.36 4.62 3.85
N ALA A 109 -4.32 4.58 4.67
CA ALA A 109 -3.73 3.33 5.12
C ALA A 109 -4.72 2.48 5.92
N ARG A 110 -5.46 3.10 6.84
CA ARG A 110 -6.47 2.44 7.66
C ARG A 110 -7.58 1.84 6.79
N ASP A 111 -8.08 2.59 5.81
CA ASP A 111 -9.13 2.15 4.88
C ASP A 111 -8.66 0.95 4.04
N ILE A 112 -7.45 1.01 3.49
CA ILE A 112 -6.88 -0.05 2.65
C ILE A 112 -6.60 -1.33 3.44
N ILE A 113 -6.09 -1.23 4.67
CA ILE A 113 -5.71 -2.39 5.47
C ILE A 113 -6.93 -3.22 5.86
N GLY A 114 -8.02 -2.58 6.25
CA GLY A 114 -9.22 -3.23 6.78
C GLY A 114 -10.19 -3.79 5.73
N ARG A 115 -10.11 -3.33 4.48
CA ARG A 115 -11.05 -3.75 3.43
C ARG A 115 -10.86 -5.22 3.04
N THR A 116 -11.95 -5.97 2.95
CA THR A 116 -11.92 -7.37 2.47
C THR A 116 -11.48 -7.43 1.01
N ALA A 117 -11.95 -6.50 0.17
CA ALA A 117 -11.65 -6.38 -1.25
C ALA A 117 -12.03 -7.64 -2.05
N LEU A 118 -13.18 -8.20 -1.75
CA LEU A 118 -13.72 -9.37 -2.45
C LEU A 118 -14.40 -8.92 -3.75
N LEU A 119 -13.64 -8.99 -4.85
CA LEU A 119 -14.16 -8.68 -6.19
C LEU A 119 -14.85 -9.89 -6.79
N LYS A 120 -16.06 -9.69 -7.33
CA LYS A 120 -16.85 -10.69 -8.09
C LYS A 120 -17.40 -10.07 -9.36
N PHE A 121 -17.39 -10.83 -10.45
CA PHE A 121 -18.14 -10.53 -11.65
C PHE A 121 -19.36 -11.42 -11.70
N VAL A 122 -20.54 -10.83 -11.74
CA VAL A 122 -21.81 -11.55 -11.59
C VAL A 122 -22.67 -11.35 -12.83
N GLY A 123 -23.12 -12.44 -13.43
CA GLY A 123 -23.99 -12.43 -14.59
C GLY A 123 -25.41 -11.93 -14.29
N PRO A 124 -26.23 -11.63 -15.33
CA PRO A 124 -27.63 -11.26 -15.15
C PRO A 124 -28.48 -12.35 -14.53
N ASP A 125 -28.00 -13.59 -14.55
CA ASP A 125 -28.62 -14.77 -13.91
C ASP A 125 -28.26 -14.91 -12.44
N GLY A 126 -27.47 -13.98 -11.88
CA GLY A 126 -27.01 -13.99 -10.49
C GLY A 126 -25.85 -14.97 -10.24
N VAL A 127 -25.31 -15.59 -11.28
CA VAL A 127 -24.19 -16.53 -11.14
C VAL A 127 -22.86 -15.78 -11.19
N GLU A 128 -21.98 -16.13 -10.24
CA GLU A 128 -20.60 -15.64 -10.21
C GLU A 128 -19.81 -16.23 -11.38
N ILE A 129 -19.15 -15.37 -12.15
CA ILE A 129 -18.40 -15.71 -13.36
C ILE A 129 -16.92 -15.91 -13.04
N VAL A 130 -16.28 -14.86 -12.51
CA VAL A 130 -14.88 -14.80 -12.10
C VAL A 130 -14.75 -13.91 -10.86
N THR A 131 -13.69 -14.12 -10.10
CA THR A 131 -13.40 -13.36 -8.89
C THR A 131 -12.07 -12.63 -8.97
N GLY A 132 -11.73 -11.86 -7.95
CA GLY A 132 -10.43 -11.24 -7.79
C GLY A 132 -9.27 -12.24 -7.77
N ALA A 133 -9.51 -13.51 -7.41
CA ALA A 133 -8.48 -14.56 -7.43
C ALA A 133 -7.97 -14.88 -8.84
N ASN A 134 -8.77 -14.58 -9.87
CA ASN A 134 -8.39 -14.77 -11.27
C ASN A 134 -7.64 -13.57 -11.87
N LEU A 135 -7.37 -12.51 -11.09
CA LEU A 135 -6.63 -11.34 -11.57
C LEU A 135 -5.13 -11.55 -11.45
N ILE A 136 -4.40 -11.22 -12.53
CA ILE A 136 -2.93 -11.16 -12.53
C ILE A 136 -2.41 -9.73 -12.58
N ARG A 137 -3.27 -8.76 -12.95
CA ARG A 137 -2.92 -7.35 -13.03
C ARG A 137 -4.13 -6.48 -12.76
N ALA A 138 -3.91 -5.37 -12.07
CA ALA A 138 -4.86 -4.26 -11.94
C ALA A 138 -4.09 -2.95 -11.90
N MET A 139 -4.48 -1.97 -12.71
CA MET A 139 -3.80 -0.68 -12.82
C MET A 139 -4.82 0.44 -12.95
N ALA A 140 -4.65 1.50 -12.17
CA ALA A 140 -5.42 2.73 -12.37
C ALA A 140 -4.89 3.48 -13.59
N GLU A 141 -5.77 3.81 -14.49
CA GLU A 141 -5.45 4.52 -15.73
C GLU A 141 -6.39 5.70 -15.95
N ARG A 142 -5.92 6.68 -16.70
CA ARG A 142 -6.73 7.81 -17.15
C ARG A 142 -6.46 8.07 -18.62
N ASN A 143 -7.51 8.03 -19.41
CA ASN A 143 -7.44 8.41 -20.82
C ASN A 143 -8.51 9.49 -21.10
N PRO A 144 -8.16 10.80 -21.06
CA PRO A 144 -9.10 11.89 -21.27
C PRO A 144 -9.77 11.89 -22.65
N GLU A 145 -9.19 11.17 -23.64
CA GLU A 145 -9.75 11.07 -24.99
C GLU A 145 -10.92 10.07 -25.07
N THR A 146 -10.95 9.07 -24.16
CA THR A 146 -11.97 8.01 -24.18
C THR A 146 -12.98 8.14 -23.06
N THR A 147 -12.54 8.57 -21.85
CA THR A 147 -13.39 8.70 -20.65
C THR A 147 -12.96 9.89 -19.82
N PRO A 148 -13.90 10.69 -19.28
CA PRO A 148 -13.59 11.83 -18.42
C PRO A 148 -13.06 11.40 -17.04
N TYR A 149 -13.37 10.18 -16.61
CA TYR A 149 -13.01 9.64 -15.30
C TYR A 149 -11.86 8.63 -15.40
N PRO A 150 -11.02 8.50 -14.35
CA PRO A 150 -10.12 7.38 -14.20
C PRO A 150 -10.87 6.05 -14.17
N PHE A 151 -10.22 4.99 -14.62
CA PHE A 151 -10.73 3.63 -14.62
C PHE A 151 -9.65 2.66 -14.17
N VAL A 152 -10.02 1.43 -13.83
CA VAL A 152 -9.06 0.38 -13.49
C VAL A 152 -9.02 -0.65 -14.62
N SER A 153 -7.86 -0.73 -15.29
CA SER A 153 -7.59 -1.81 -16.25
C SER A 153 -7.22 -3.08 -15.48
N ILE A 154 -7.79 -4.21 -15.89
CA ILE A 154 -7.56 -5.51 -15.27
C ILE A 154 -7.19 -6.55 -16.34
N GLU A 155 -6.39 -7.53 -15.91
CA GLU A 155 -6.02 -8.67 -16.73
C GLU A 155 -6.23 -9.95 -15.94
N PHE A 156 -6.93 -10.90 -16.53
CA PHE A 156 -7.21 -12.21 -15.94
C PHE A 156 -6.09 -13.21 -16.25
N ASP A 157 -5.95 -14.20 -15.38
CA ASP A 157 -5.18 -15.40 -15.65
C ASP A 157 -5.81 -16.25 -16.78
N ARG A 158 -5.24 -17.40 -17.06
CA ARG A 158 -5.71 -18.27 -18.14
C ARG A 158 -7.14 -18.80 -17.89
N GLU A 159 -7.45 -19.16 -16.65
CA GLU A 159 -8.76 -19.69 -16.27
C GLU A 159 -9.82 -18.59 -16.30
N GLY A 160 -9.53 -17.44 -15.68
CA GLY A 160 -10.40 -16.27 -15.71
C GLY A 160 -10.64 -15.75 -17.12
N THR A 161 -9.63 -15.76 -17.99
CA THR A 161 -9.77 -15.40 -19.42
C THR A 161 -10.78 -16.31 -20.12
N GLN A 162 -10.71 -17.61 -19.88
CA GLN A 162 -11.66 -18.55 -20.50
C GLN A 162 -13.08 -18.34 -19.95
N LEU A 163 -13.24 -18.29 -18.64
CA LEU A 163 -14.54 -18.10 -17.99
C LEU A 163 -15.20 -16.77 -18.39
N PHE A 164 -14.42 -15.70 -18.42
CA PHE A 164 -14.91 -14.39 -18.81
C PHE A 164 -15.26 -14.31 -20.32
N GLY A 165 -14.47 -14.99 -21.16
CA GLY A 165 -14.77 -15.16 -22.58
C GLY A 165 -16.10 -15.88 -22.84
N GLU A 166 -16.34 -16.99 -22.16
CA GLU A 166 -17.59 -17.74 -22.25
C GLU A 166 -18.78 -16.91 -21.73
N ALA A 167 -18.59 -16.19 -20.63
CA ALA A 167 -19.64 -15.33 -20.07
C ALA A 167 -19.97 -14.15 -20.97
N THR A 168 -18.96 -13.46 -21.54
CA THR A 168 -19.19 -12.35 -22.45
C THR A 168 -19.84 -12.79 -23.77
N ALA A 169 -19.60 -14.02 -24.22
CA ALA A 169 -20.32 -14.61 -25.33
C ALA A 169 -21.80 -14.93 -24.97
N LYS A 170 -22.05 -15.48 -23.79
CA LYS A 170 -23.38 -15.82 -23.28
C LYS A 170 -24.26 -14.59 -23.03
N PHE A 171 -23.66 -13.54 -22.44
CA PHE A 171 -24.36 -12.33 -22.00
C PHE A 171 -24.15 -11.12 -22.93
N LEU A 172 -23.93 -11.36 -24.23
CA LEU A 172 -23.77 -10.28 -25.19
C LEU A 172 -25.01 -9.36 -25.20
N ASN A 173 -24.80 -8.04 -25.12
CA ASN A 173 -25.81 -6.99 -24.96
C ASN A 173 -26.56 -7.02 -23.62
N GLN A 174 -26.08 -7.75 -22.62
CA GLN A 174 -26.60 -7.74 -21.27
C GLN A 174 -25.56 -7.20 -20.29
N PRO A 175 -25.95 -6.68 -19.11
CA PRO A 175 -25.00 -6.20 -18.11
C PRO A 175 -24.31 -7.36 -17.38
N ILE A 176 -23.02 -7.20 -17.09
CA ILE A 176 -22.32 -7.99 -16.09
C ILE A 176 -22.02 -7.06 -14.92
N ALA A 177 -22.51 -7.40 -13.73
CA ALA A 177 -22.28 -6.62 -12.52
C ALA A 177 -20.87 -6.87 -11.99
N ILE A 178 -20.19 -5.80 -11.62
CA ILE A 178 -18.91 -5.81 -10.92
C ILE A 178 -19.21 -5.46 -9.46
N VAL A 179 -18.98 -6.41 -8.57
CA VAL A 179 -19.32 -6.33 -7.15
C VAL A 179 -18.04 -6.37 -6.32
N LEU A 180 -17.89 -5.42 -5.41
CA LEU A 180 -16.78 -5.34 -4.47
C LEU A 180 -17.36 -5.29 -3.05
N ASP A 181 -16.98 -6.22 -2.19
CA ASP A 181 -17.47 -6.30 -0.80
C ASP A 181 -19.01 -6.23 -0.71
N ASP A 182 -19.69 -7.00 -1.60
CA ASP A 182 -21.15 -7.08 -1.73
C ASP A 182 -21.84 -5.78 -2.24
N GLU A 183 -21.08 -4.76 -2.61
CA GLU A 183 -21.57 -3.54 -3.25
C GLU A 183 -21.35 -3.57 -4.77
N VAL A 184 -22.38 -3.24 -5.55
CA VAL A 184 -22.27 -3.12 -7.02
C VAL A 184 -21.58 -1.80 -7.35
N ILE A 185 -20.30 -1.87 -7.75
CA ILE A 185 -19.53 -0.68 -8.14
C ILE A 185 -19.78 -0.26 -9.60
N SER A 186 -20.14 -1.22 -10.47
CA SER A 186 -20.44 -0.96 -11.88
C SER A 186 -21.22 -2.13 -12.48
N ALA A 187 -21.99 -1.88 -13.54
CA ALA A 187 -22.70 -2.92 -14.28
C ALA A 187 -22.68 -2.61 -15.79
N PRO A 188 -21.52 -2.68 -16.45
CA PRO A 188 -21.39 -2.37 -17.87
C PRO A 188 -22.11 -3.41 -18.73
N VAL A 189 -22.69 -2.92 -19.84
CA VAL A 189 -23.27 -3.81 -20.87
C VAL A 189 -22.15 -4.40 -21.73
N VAL A 190 -22.14 -5.71 -21.88
CA VAL A 190 -21.21 -6.45 -22.75
C VAL A 190 -21.45 -6.09 -24.22
N ARG A 191 -20.51 -5.41 -24.86
CA ARG A 191 -20.63 -4.97 -26.28
C ARG A 191 -19.92 -5.90 -27.25
N ALA A 192 -18.98 -6.69 -26.77
CA ALA A 192 -18.21 -7.64 -27.57
C ALA A 192 -17.77 -8.83 -26.71
N VAL A 193 -17.48 -9.96 -27.35
CA VAL A 193 -16.86 -11.10 -26.67
C VAL A 193 -15.40 -10.78 -26.37
N ILE A 194 -14.98 -10.95 -25.10
CA ILE A 194 -13.64 -10.66 -24.64
C ILE A 194 -12.88 -11.98 -24.48
N THR A 195 -11.92 -12.22 -25.36
CA THR A 195 -11.13 -13.47 -25.39
C THR A 195 -9.66 -13.28 -25.02
N ASP A 196 -9.23 -12.05 -24.87
CA ASP A 196 -7.84 -11.68 -24.54
C ASP A 196 -7.60 -11.53 -23.01
N GLY A 197 -8.65 -11.71 -22.22
CA GLY A 197 -8.58 -11.60 -20.75
C GLY A 197 -8.39 -10.19 -20.21
N LYS A 198 -8.60 -9.16 -21.03
CA LYS A 198 -8.46 -7.77 -20.62
C LYS A 198 -9.81 -7.10 -20.51
N ALA A 199 -10.04 -6.44 -19.39
CA ALA A 199 -11.26 -5.70 -19.15
C ALA A 199 -10.95 -4.38 -18.40
N VAL A 200 -11.94 -3.52 -18.32
CA VAL A 200 -11.86 -2.26 -17.58
C VAL A 200 -13.03 -2.16 -16.61
N ILE A 201 -12.72 -1.68 -15.41
CA ILE A 201 -13.71 -1.32 -14.40
C ILE A 201 -13.91 0.19 -14.51
N GLU A 202 -15.03 0.58 -15.10
CA GLU A 202 -15.43 1.97 -15.26
C GLU A 202 -16.37 2.37 -14.11
N GLY A 203 -16.24 3.62 -13.66
CA GLY A 203 -17.06 4.22 -12.62
C GLY A 203 -16.80 5.71 -12.53
N ASN A 204 -17.49 6.41 -11.62
CA ASN A 204 -17.24 7.82 -11.33
C ASN A 204 -16.05 7.97 -10.35
N PHE A 205 -14.96 7.29 -10.60
CA PHE A 205 -13.81 7.28 -9.70
C PHE A 205 -13.04 8.59 -9.73
N GLY A 206 -12.62 9.07 -8.55
CA GLY A 206 -11.51 9.98 -8.42
C GLY A 206 -10.17 9.29 -8.73
N ILE A 207 -9.09 10.07 -8.87
CA ILE A 207 -7.75 9.51 -9.15
C ILE A 207 -7.30 8.59 -8.00
N GLU A 208 -7.51 9.02 -6.76
CA GLU A 208 -7.15 8.26 -5.57
C GLU A 208 -8.01 7.01 -5.40
N GLU A 209 -9.32 7.11 -5.67
CA GLU A 209 -10.22 5.95 -5.59
C GLU A 209 -9.84 4.87 -6.59
N ALA A 210 -9.54 5.24 -7.84
CA ALA A 210 -9.08 4.28 -8.84
C ALA A 210 -7.72 3.66 -8.45
N ALA A 211 -6.80 4.45 -7.90
CA ALA A 211 -5.50 3.95 -7.43
C ALA A 211 -5.66 2.99 -6.26
N ASN A 212 -6.50 3.33 -5.26
CA ASN A 212 -6.80 2.48 -4.11
C ASN A 212 -7.49 1.18 -4.53
N LEU A 213 -8.46 1.25 -5.45
CA LEU A 213 -9.11 0.07 -6.00
C LEU A 213 -8.09 -0.83 -6.72
N ALA A 214 -7.24 -0.28 -7.57
CA ALA A 214 -6.22 -1.05 -8.27
C ALA A 214 -5.22 -1.71 -7.28
N LEU A 215 -4.85 -1.02 -6.20
CA LEU A 215 -4.01 -1.55 -5.13
C LEU A 215 -4.69 -2.74 -4.43
N LEU A 216 -5.95 -2.57 -4.00
CA LEU A 216 -6.72 -3.62 -3.35
C LEU A 216 -6.85 -4.87 -4.24
N LEU A 217 -7.11 -4.69 -5.53
CA LEU A 217 -7.25 -5.79 -6.47
C LEU A 217 -5.91 -6.52 -6.72
N ARG A 218 -4.78 -5.81 -6.77
CA ARG A 218 -3.44 -6.43 -6.89
C ARG A 218 -3.04 -7.22 -5.65
N SER A 219 -3.31 -6.67 -4.48
CA SER A 219 -2.97 -7.31 -3.21
C SER A 219 -3.87 -8.51 -2.87
N GLY A 220 -5.01 -8.62 -3.54
CA GLY A 220 -5.99 -9.68 -3.33
C GLY A 220 -6.93 -9.44 -2.16
N SER A 221 -7.93 -10.33 -2.05
CA SER A 221 -8.91 -10.31 -0.98
C SER A 221 -8.37 -10.90 0.31
N LEU A 222 -8.87 -10.38 1.44
CA LEU A 222 -8.64 -11.00 2.74
C LEU A 222 -9.42 -12.31 2.86
N PRO A 223 -8.81 -13.37 3.40
CA PRO A 223 -9.48 -14.67 3.59
C PRO A 223 -10.45 -14.67 4.77
N VAL A 224 -10.43 -13.64 5.61
CA VAL A 224 -11.24 -13.46 6.80
C VAL A 224 -11.72 -12.03 6.89
N GLU A 225 -12.85 -11.80 7.54
CA GLU A 225 -13.28 -10.46 7.89
C GLU A 225 -12.44 -9.94 9.06
N LEU A 226 -12.01 -8.67 8.98
CA LEU A 226 -11.20 -8.02 10.00
C LEU A 226 -12.01 -6.88 10.64
N VAL A 227 -12.16 -6.95 11.95
CA VAL A 227 -12.80 -5.92 12.75
C VAL A 227 -11.73 -5.13 13.51
N GLU A 228 -11.76 -3.81 13.38
CA GLU A 228 -10.86 -2.93 14.13
C GLU A 228 -11.25 -2.90 15.60
N LEU A 229 -10.37 -3.41 16.47
CA LEU A 229 -10.52 -3.34 17.91
C LEU A 229 -9.94 -2.05 18.47
N GLU A 230 -8.83 -1.62 17.91
CA GLU A 230 -8.10 -0.46 18.37
C GLU A 230 -7.32 0.19 17.24
N SER A 231 -7.37 1.53 17.19
CA SER A 231 -6.54 2.33 16.30
C SER A 231 -6.00 3.53 17.07
N ARG A 232 -4.68 3.75 17.00
CA ARG A 232 -4.02 4.86 17.68
C ARG A 232 -3.03 5.53 16.75
N LEU A 233 -3.13 6.84 16.65
CA LEU A 233 -2.08 7.66 16.05
C LEU A 233 -1.03 7.97 17.13
N ILE A 234 0.19 7.51 16.91
CA ILE A 234 1.32 7.73 17.81
C ILE A 234 2.14 8.90 17.27
N GLY A 235 2.18 9.98 18.03
CA GLY A 235 3.04 11.11 17.70
C GLY A 235 4.51 10.80 18.03
N PRO A 236 5.48 11.45 17.35
CA PRO A 236 6.91 11.28 17.61
C PRO A 236 7.27 11.81 19.01
N THR A 237 7.35 10.92 20.00
CA THR A 237 7.55 11.30 21.41
C THR A 237 9.03 11.46 21.81
N LEU A 238 9.94 10.78 21.10
CA LEU A 238 11.37 10.78 21.41
C LEU A 238 12.22 11.59 20.42
N GLY A 239 11.78 11.78 19.19
CA GLY A 239 12.54 12.48 18.14
C GLY A 239 12.79 13.96 18.46
N GLN A 240 11.79 14.67 18.94
CA GLN A 240 11.89 16.10 19.25
C GLN A 240 12.80 16.42 20.47
N ARG A 241 12.96 15.48 21.40
CA ARG A 241 13.88 15.67 22.56
C ARG A 241 15.33 15.37 22.21
N THR A 242 15.59 14.41 21.31
CA THR A 242 16.96 13.97 20.98
C THR A 242 17.65 14.90 19.97
N GLU A 243 16.91 15.46 19.01
CA GLU A 243 17.47 16.44 18.06
C GLU A 243 17.95 17.72 18.75
N GLY A 244 17.20 18.21 19.75
CA GLY A 244 17.61 19.36 20.55
C GLY A 244 18.90 19.10 21.36
N VAL A 245 19.09 17.91 21.90
CA VAL A 245 20.27 17.56 22.72
C VAL A 245 21.50 17.31 21.84
N ALA A 246 21.35 16.72 20.66
CA ALA A 246 22.46 16.47 19.75
C ALA A 246 23.03 17.77 19.14
N VAL A 247 22.18 18.74 18.84
CA VAL A 247 22.62 20.07 18.36
C VAL A 247 23.36 20.83 19.46
N TYR A 248 22.94 20.73 20.72
CA TYR A 248 23.65 21.35 21.84
C TYR A 248 24.98 20.67 22.15
N ALA A 249 25.10 19.35 21.97
CA ALA A 249 26.34 18.62 22.21
C ALA A 249 27.41 18.81 21.12
N ALA A 250 27.00 19.14 19.90
CA ALA A 250 27.91 19.43 18.77
C ALA A 250 28.39 20.90 18.73
N GLY A 251 27.80 21.77 19.54
CA GLY A 251 28.09 23.21 19.58
C GLY A 251 29.00 23.65 20.75
N ILE A 252 29.59 22.74 21.54
CA ILE A 252 30.64 22.96 22.55
C ILE A 252 31.95 22.34 22.01
#